data_0d3f64398be6dd0e7bb82d50a436dafc
#
_entry.id   0d3f64398be6dd0e7bb82d50a436dafc
#
_cell.length_a   1.000
_cell.length_b   1.000
_cell.length_c   1.000
_cell.angle_alpha   90.00
_cell.angle_beta   90.00
_cell.angle_gamma   90.00
#
_symmetry.space_group_name_H-M   'P 1'
#
loop_
_entity.id
_entity.type
_entity.pdbx_description
1 polymer ?
#
loop_
_entity_poly.entity_id
_entity_poly.type
_entity_poly.pdbx_seq_one_letter_code
_entity_poly.pdbx_strand_id
1 'polypeptide(L)'
;MLLTEIKSLFFEVTSHCNIKCPQCSRTNDRGELPNWLSLKHWDVDRILPNLQLDQLSGLKFVKIEGDNGDALMHPKLESILDKLYQAPSGPSILILTNGSMRSADWWYRLGQKYQGKLTIQFSIDGLDDTHHLYRVGADYQKVVDNARAFIRGGGEATQRCLIFRHNQHQLS
;
A
#
# COMPACT_ATOMS: atom_id res chain seq x y z
N MET A 1 2.91 26.40 -12.67
CA MET A 1 3.60 25.45 -11.76
C MET A 1 4.65 24.72 -12.57
N LEU A 2 5.89 24.76 -12.17
CA LEU A 2 6.98 24.03 -12.81
C LEU A 2 7.04 22.61 -12.23
N LEU A 3 7.39 21.60 -13.03
CA LEU A 3 7.51 20.21 -12.54
C LEU A 3 8.55 20.10 -11.41
N THR A 4 9.57 20.94 -11.42
CA THR A 4 10.60 21.01 -10.37
C THR A 4 10.08 21.50 -9.01
N GLU A 5 8.89 22.12 -8.96
CA GLU A 5 8.24 22.58 -7.73
C GLU A 5 7.38 21.52 -7.04
N ILE A 6 7.08 20.42 -7.75
CA ILE A 6 6.28 19.32 -7.20
C ILE A 6 7.09 18.64 -6.08
N LYS A 7 6.48 18.56 -4.87
CA LYS A 7 7.11 17.96 -3.68
C LYS A 7 6.57 16.57 -3.36
N SER A 8 5.35 16.28 -3.78
CA SER A 8 4.68 15.01 -3.45
C SER A 8 3.86 14.50 -4.62
N LEU A 9 3.87 13.17 -4.82
CA LEU A 9 3.00 12.45 -5.74
C LEU A 9 2.13 11.47 -4.96
N PHE A 10 0.84 11.44 -5.28
CA PHE A 10 -0.12 10.50 -4.74
C PHE A 10 -0.81 9.79 -5.90
N PHE A 11 -0.83 8.47 -5.88
CA PHE A 11 -1.49 7.70 -6.93
C PHE A 11 -1.80 6.27 -6.52
N GLU A 12 -2.68 5.64 -7.27
CA GLU A 12 -3.02 4.23 -7.14
C GLU A 12 -2.49 3.43 -8.33
N VAL A 13 -1.95 2.26 -8.07
CA VAL A 13 -1.33 1.43 -9.11
C VAL A 13 -2.24 0.30 -9.59
N THR A 14 -3.33 0.04 -8.85
CA THR A 14 -4.27 -1.04 -9.16
C THR A 14 -5.62 -0.78 -8.50
N SER A 15 -6.68 -1.27 -9.12
CA SER A 15 -8.00 -1.35 -8.51
C SER A 15 -8.36 -2.76 -7.99
N HIS A 16 -7.41 -3.69 -7.99
CA HIS A 16 -7.59 -5.01 -7.38
C HIS A 16 -7.29 -4.97 -5.88
N CYS A 17 -8.09 -5.69 -5.09
CA CYS A 17 -7.84 -5.96 -3.68
C CYS A 17 -8.30 -7.39 -3.36
N ASN A 18 -7.62 -8.05 -2.46
CA ASN A 18 -7.91 -9.43 -2.07
C ASN A 18 -8.88 -9.57 -0.88
N ILE A 19 -9.29 -8.44 -0.26
CA ILE A 19 -10.22 -8.42 0.87
C ILE A 19 -11.46 -7.58 0.56
N LYS A 20 -12.52 -7.71 1.40
CA LYS A 20 -13.83 -7.10 1.21
C LYS A 20 -14.29 -6.34 2.46
N CYS A 21 -13.63 -5.22 2.76
CA CYS A 21 -14.01 -4.39 3.91
C CYS A 21 -15.41 -3.78 3.72
N PRO A 22 -16.33 -3.87 4.69
CA PRO A 22 -17.74 -3.48 4.52
C PRO A 22 -17.99 -2.01 4.16
N GLN A 23 -17.14 -1.10 4.61
CA GLN A 23 -17.27 0.36 4.35
C GLN A 23 -16.16 0.88 3.44
N CYS A 24 -15.63 0.01 2.58
CA CYS A 24 -14.62 0.41 1.61
C CYS A 24 -15.29 1.12 0.43
N SER A 25 -14.65 2.18 -0.09
CA SER A 25 -15.08 2.88 -1.31
C SER A 25 -15.23 1.96 -2.53
N ARG A 26 -14.59 0.78 -2.50
CA ARG A 26 -14.68 -0.26 -3.53
C ARG A 26 -15.93 -1.11 -3.48
N THR A 27 -16.72 -1.01 -2.43
CA THR A 27 -17.91 -1.87 -2.26
C THR A 27 -19.15 -1.02 -2.01
N ASN A 28 -20.29 -1.50 -2.55
CA ASN A 28 -21.60 -0.97 -2.18
C ASN A 28 -22.06 -1.56 -0.82
N ASP A 29 -23.23 -1.17 -0.36
CA ASP A 29 -23.83 -1.63 0.91
C ASP A 29 -24.02 -3.15 0.99
N ARG A 30 -23.95 -3.85 -0.15
CA ARG A 30 -24.05 -5.32 -0.24
C ARG A 30 -22.68 -6.00 -0.28
N GLY A 31 -21.58 -5.24 -0.20
CA GLY A 31 -20.23 -5.78 -0.33
C GLY A 31 -19.84 -6.16 -1.77
N GLU A 32 -20.59 -5.68 -2.77
CA GLU A 32 -20.33 -5.92 -4.19
C GLU A 32 -19.54 -4.77 -4.78
N LEU A 33 -18.76 -5.06 -5.84
CA LEU A 33 -18.05 -4.03 -6.58
C LEU A 33 -19.06 -3.16 -7.35
N PRO A 34 -18.99 -1.83 -7.27
CA PRO A 34 -19.87 -0.96 -8.01
C PRO A 34 -19.55 -1.01 -9.51
N ASN A 35 -20.56 -0.82 -10.34
CA ASN A 35 -20.44 -0.92 -11.80
C ASN A 35 -19.44 0.06 -12.42
N TRP A 36 -19.13 1.17 -11.75
CA TRP A 36 -18.14 2.14 -12.22
C TRP A 36 -16.69 1.70 -11.97
N LEU A 37 -16.45 0.76 -11.06
CA LEU A 37 -15.10 0.30 -10.71
C LEU A 37 -14.64 -0.79 -11.67
N SER A 38 -13.84 -0.42 -12.64
CA SER A 38 -13.17 -1.37 -13.53
C SER A 38 -11.91 -1.92 -12.87
N LEU A 39 -11.80 -3.25 -12.72
CA LEU A 39 -10.61 -3.90 -12.17
C LEU A 39 -9.46 -3.87 -13.17
N LYS A 40 -8.42 -3.09 -12.86
CA LYS A 40 -7.26 -2.89 -13.72
C LYS A 40 -5.98 -2.73 -12.90
N HIS A 41 -4.87 -3.12 -13.49
CA HIS A 41 -3.54 -2.71 -13.07
C HIS A 41 -3.05 -1.56 -13.96
N TRP A 42 -2.19 -0.71 -13.42
CA TRP A 42 -1.44 0.22 -14.25
C TRP A 42 -0.68 -0.54 -15.33
N ASP A 43 -0.72 0.00 -16.53
CA ASP A 43 0.24 -0.37 -17.57
C ASP A 43 1.57 0.35 -17.26
N VAL A 44 2.45 -0.36 -16.58
CA VAL A 44 3.73 0.16 -16.07
C VAL A 44 4.59 0.66 -17.22
N ASP A 45 4.60 -0.06 -18.33
CA ASP A 45 5.45 0.23 -19.48
C ASP A 45 4.97 1.48 -20.22
N ARG A 46 3.68 1.81 -20.11
CA ARG A 46 3.08 3.02 -20.68
C ARG A 46 3.13 4.22 -19.72
N ILE A 47 2.85 4.02 -18.44
CA ILE A 47 2.63 5.14 -17.51
C ILE A 47 3.94 5.69 -16.97
N LEU A 48 4.88 4.85 -16.53
CA LEU A 48 6.12 5.31 -15.91
C LEU A 48 6.97 6.23 -16.80
N PRO A 49 7.14 5.97 -18.12
CA PRO A 49 7.87 6.90 -18.98
C PRO A 49 7.21 8.29 -19.06
N ASN A 50 5.88 8.33 -18.94
CA ASN A 50 5.12 9.59 -19.04
C ASN A 50 5.08 10.40 -17.73
N LEU A 51 5.57 9.87 -16.61
CA LEU A 51 5.66 10.62 -15.35
C LEU A 51 6.79 11.65 -15.35
N GLN A 52 7.68 11.64 -16.35
CA GLN A 52 8.81 12.58 -16.48
C GLN A 52 9.59 12.74 -15.15
N LEU A 53 9.89 11.62 -14.50
CA LEU A 53 10.52 11.58 -13.16
C LEU A 53 11.86 12.33 -13.13
N ASP A 54 12.57 12.41 -14.25
CA ASP A 54 13.80 13.17 -14.44
C ASP A 54 13.62 14.68 -14.25
N GLN A 55 12.42 15.20 -14.50
CA GLN A 55 12.07 16.61 -14.32
C GLN A 55 11.55 16.93 -12.90
N LEU A 56 11.27 15.90 -12.09
CA LEU A 56 10.74 16.05 -10.72
C LEU A 56 11.87 16.21 -9.68
N SER A 57 12.80 17.12 -9.92
CA SER A 57 13.96 17.32 -9.03
C SER A 57 13.57 17.79 -7.62
N GLY A 58 12.39 18.37 -7.45
CA GLY A 58 11.85 18.79 -6.17
C GLY A 58 11.09 17.71 -5.40
N LEU A 59 10.83 16.54 -5.99
CA LEU A 59 10.01 15.48 -5.41
C LEU A 59 10.66 14.91 -4.16
N LYS A 60 9.97 14.96 -3.02
CA LYS A 60 10.45 14.46 -1.73
C LYS A 60 9.71 13.23 -1.24
N PHE A 61 8.46 13.08 -1.68
CA PHE A 61 7.56 12.07 -1.14
C PHE A 61 6.65 11.49 -2.21
N VAL A 62 6.49 10.17 -2.19
CA VAL A 62 5.54 9.44 -3.02
C VAL A 62 4.66 8.59 -2.12
N LYS A 63 3.35 8.68 -2.30
CA LYS A 63 2.38 7.83 -1.61
C LYS A 63 1.64 6.97 -2.62
N ILE A 64 1.74 5.67 -2.45
CA ILE A 64 0.92 4.72 -3.20
C ILE A 64 -0.31 4.42 -2.33
N GLU A 65 -1.44 4.97 -2.77
CA GLU A 65 -2.72 4.90 -2.07
C GLU A 65 -3.36 3.52 -2.22
N GLY A 66 -4.41 3.28 -1.44
CA GLY A 66 -5.17 2.03 -1.44
C GLY A 66 -6.69 2.27 -1.40
N ASP A 67 -7.19 3.36 -1.98
CA ASP A 67 -8.61 3.70 -1.92
C ASP A 67 -9.46 2.82 -2.84
N ASN A 68 -8.97 2.52 -4.04
CA ASN A 68 -9.65 1.68 -5.01
C ASN A 68 -9.02 0.29 -5.17
N GLY A 69 -7.89 0.02 -4.50
CA GLY A 69 -7.21 -1.27 -4.57
C GLY A 69 -6.21 -1.47 -3.45
N ASP A 70 -5.44 -2.53 -3.53
CA ASP A 70 -4.28 -2.74 -2.66
C ASP A 70 -3.04 -2.88 -3.54
N ALA A 71 -2.05 -2.01 -3.34
CA ALA A 71 -0.85 -1.96 -4.17
C ALA A 71 -0.12 -3.30 -4.28
N LEU A 72 -0.20 -4.16 -3.24
CA LEU A 72 0.43 -5.48 -3.21
C LEU A 72 -0.19 -6.46 -4.21
N MET A 73 -1.38 -6.15 -4.75
CA MET A 73 -2.00 -6.89 -5.84
C MET A 73 -1.32 -6.63 -7.20
N HIS A 74 -0.58 -5.53 -7.33
CA HIS A 74 0.06 -5.21 -8.61
C HIS A 74 1.22 -6.17 -8.89
N PRO A 75 1.22 -6.91 -10.02
CA PRO A 75 2.25 -7.92 -10.31
C PRO A 75 3.64 -7.33 -10.50
N LYS A 76 3.75 -6.11 -11.00
CA LYS A 76 5.00 -5.38 -11.24
C LYS A 76 5.28 -4.30 -10.19
N LEU A 77 4.82 -4.44 -8.93
CA LEU A 77 5.00 -3.42 -7.89
C LEU A 77 6.48 -3.05 -7.68
N GLU A 78 7.36 -4.04 -7.62
CA GLU A 78 8.79 -3.77 -7.44
C GLU A 78 9.40 -2.99 -8.60
N SER A 79 8.96 -3.25 -9.84
CA SER A 79 9.40 -2.46 -11.00
C SER A 79 8.95 -0.99 -10.92
N ILE A 80 7.75 -0.75 -10.35
CA ILE A 80 7.26 0.61 -10.08
C ILE A 80 8.17 1.29 -9.05
N LEU A 81 8.47 0.62 -7.94
CA LEU A 81 9.34 1.15 -6.89
C LEU A 81 10.75 1.44 -7.41
N ASP A 82 11.34 0.48 -8.14
CA ASP A 82 12.67 0.66 -8.73
C ASP A 82 12.73 1.91 -9.64
N LYS A 83 11.68 2.13 -10.41
CA LYS A 83 11.61 3.31 -11.30
C LYS A 83 11.42 4.60 -10.52
N LEU A 84 10.57 4.62 -9.50
CA LEU A 84 10.38 5.81 -8.65
C LEU A 84 11.67 6.21 -7.92
N TYR A 85 12.47 5.24 -7.46
CA TYR A 85 13.76 5.51 -6.83
C TYR A 85 14.85 5.99 -7.81
N GLN A 86 14.62 5.93 -9.13
CA GLN A 86 15.49 6.54 -10.13
C GLN A 86 15.25 8.05 -10.29
N ALA A 87 14.20 8.61 -9.69
CA ALA A 87 14.00 10.06 -9.68
C ALA A 87 15.21 10.75 -9.03
N PRO A 88 15.71 11.87 -9.62
CA PRO A 88 16.94 12.54 -9.14
C PRO A 88 16.91 12.95 -7.68
N SER A 89 15.71 13.21 -7.16
CA SER A 89 15.50 13.64 -5.77
C SER A 89 15.59 12.52 -4.73
N GLY A 90 15.50 11.23 -5.14
CA GLY A 90 15.49 10.09 -4.24
C GLY A 90 14.35 10.14 -3.23
N PRO A 91 13.08 10.22 -3.66
CA PRO A 91 11.96 10.45 -2.76
C PRO A 91 11.78 9.29 -1.75
N SER A 92 11.27 9.61 -0.55
CA SER A 92 10.73 8.57 0.33
C SER A 92 9.41 8.07 -0.23
N ILE A 93 9.14 6.77 -0.07
CA ILE A 93 7.90 6.15 -0.57
C ILE A 93 7.13 5.53 0.59
N LEU A 94 5.83 5.84 0.65
CA LEU A 94 4.87 5.21 1.56
C LEU A 94 3.87 4.38 0.76
N ILE A 95 3.67 3.12 1.15
CA ILE A 95 2.61 2.27 0.60
C ILE A 95 1.59 1.96 1.69
N LEU A 96 0.31 2.14 1.37
CA LEU A 96 -0.80 1.70 2.21
C LEU A 96 -1.24 0.31 1.76
N THR A 97 -1.40 -0.61 2.71
CA THR A 97 -1.82 -1.99 2.40
C THR A 97 -2.57 -2.64 3.55
N ASN A 98 -3.40 -3.62 3.22
CA ASN A 98 -3.98 -4.52 4.22
C ASN A 98 -2.96 -5.57 4.73
N GLY A 99 -1.80 -5.70 4.08
CA GLY A 99 -0.70 -6.56 4.50
C GLY A 99 -0.88 -8.06 4.33
N SER A 100 -2.04 -8.53 3.84
CA SER A 100 -2.35 -9.98 3.79
C SER A 100 -1.85 -10.70 2.53
N MET A 101 -1.32 -9.95 1.55
CA MET A 101 -0.74 -10.51 0.32
C MET A 101 0.75 -10.87 0.49
N ARG A 102 1.23 -11.71 -0.43
CA ARG A 102 2.63 -12.12 -0.50
C ARG A 102 3.04 -13.06 0.66
N SER A 103 4.25 -13.60 0.59
CA SER A 103 4.84 -14.43 1.64
C SER A 103 5.73 -13.61 2.58
N ALA A 104 5.98 -14.13 3.78
CA ALA A 104 6.91 -13.51 4.73
C ALA A 104 8.32 -13.34 4.14
N ASP A 105 8.79 -14.30 3.32
CA ASP A 105 10.08 -14.20 2.62
C ASP A 105 10.11 -13.04 1.63
N TRP A 106 9.01 -12.82 0.90
CA TRP A 106 8.90 -11.69 -0.02
C TRP A 106 8.98 -10.37 0.75
N TRP A 107 8.26 -10.25 1.87
CA TRP A 107 8.29 -9.08 2.74
C TRP A 107 9.68 -8.82 3.32
N TYR A 108 10.37 -9.87 3.76
CA TYR A 108 11.75 -9.75 4.24
C TYR A 108 12.69 -9.19 3.16
N ARG A 109 12.63 -9.76 1.94
CA ARG A 109 13.44 -9.27 0.81
C ARG A 109 13.09 -7.83 0.40
N LEU A 110 11.79 -7.46 0.45
CA LEU A 110 11.37 -6.09 0.19
C LEU A 110 11.99 -5.12 1.18
N GLY A 111 11.97 -5.46 2.48
CA GLY A 111 12.61 -4.67 3.53
C GLY A 111 14.11 -4.50 3.30
N GLN A 112 14.81 -5.58 2.93
CA GLN A 112 16.25 -5.51 2.61
C GLN A 112 16.54 -4.62 1.39
N LYS A 113 15.74 -4.77 0.33
CA LYS A 113 15.94 -4.06 -0.94
C LYS A 113 15.77 -2.55 -0.80
N TYR A 114 14.81 -2.10 0.01
CA TYR A 114 14.44 -0.69 0.11
C TYR A 114 14.67 -0.11 1.51
N GLN A 115 15.62 -0.65 2.26
CA GLN A 115 15.95 -0.20 3.61
C GLN A 115 16.18 1.32 3.67
N GLY A 116 15.54 1.99 4.64
CA GLY A 116 15.64 3.44 4.86
C GLY A 116 14.98 4.32 3.79
N LYS A 117 14.25 3.73 2.84
CA LYS A 117 13.62 4.46 1.72
C LYS A 117 12.12 4.18 1.59
N LEU A 118 11.69 2.98 1.99
CA LEU A 118 10.31 2.52 1.87
C LEU A 118 9.69 2.35 3.25
N THR A 119 8.57 3.04 3.46
CA THR A 119 7.70 2.84 4.62
C THR A 119 6.45 2.10 4.17
N ILE A 120 6.07 1.07 4.89
CA ILE A 120 4.79 0.37 4.70
C ILE A 120 3.84 0.71 5.83
N GLN A 121 2.66 1.21 5.49
CA GLN A 121 1.58 1.41 6.44
C GLN A 121 0.61 0.23 6.39
N PHE A 122 0.71 -0.64 7.38
CA PHE A 122 -0.18 -1.78 7.54
C PHE A 122 -1.52 -1.34 8.16
N SER A 123 -2.63 -1.72 7.50
CA SER A 123 -3.98 -1.48 8.00
C SER A 123 -4.40 -2.62 8.92
N ILE A 124 -4.19 -2.45 10.23
CA ILE A 124 -4.51 -3.45 11.26
C ILE A 124 -5.55 -2.84 12.21
N ASP A 125 -6.78 -3.33 12.14
CA ASP A 125 -7.95 -2.78 12.85
C ASP A 125 -8.38 -3.72 13.99
N GLY A 126 -7.57 -3.80 15.03
CA GLY A 126 -7.77 -4.66 16.19
C GLY A 126 -6.84 -5.86 16.25
N LEU A 127 -7.09 -6.79 17.18
CA LEU A 127 -6.35 -8.02 17.37
C LEU A 127 -6.99 -9.20 16.61
N ASP A 128 -6.55 -10.41 16.88
CA ASP A 128 -6.97 -11.64 16.17
C ASP A 128 -8.49 -11.86 16.20
N ASP A 129 -9.12 -11.55 17.32
CA ASP A 129 -10.56 -11.71 17.54
C ASP A 129 -11.43 -10.62 16.90
N THR A 130 -10.87 -9.49 16.48
CA THR A 130 -11.62 -8.33 15.99
C THR A 130 -11.21 -7.83 14.61
N HIS A 131 -9.96 -8.03 14.20
CA HIS A 131 -9.43 -7.57 12.92
C HIS A 131 -10.28 -8.02 11.73
N HIS A 132 -10.68 -9.30 11.71
CA HIS A 132 -11.44 -9.90 10.62
C HIS A 132 -12.88 -9.36 10.50
N LEU A 133 -13.41 -8.72 11.54
CA LEU A 133 -14.77 -8.16 11.53
C LEU A 133 -14.90 -6.99 10.54
N TYR A 134 -13.83 -6.24 10.35
CA TYR A 134 -13.78 -5.19 9.33
C TYR A 134 -12.91 -5.59 8.12
N ARG A 135 -11.77 -6.20 8.32
CA ARG A 135 -10.87 -6.66 7.25
C ARG A 135 -11.27 -8.05 6.74
N VAL A 136 -12.51 -8.14 6.23
CA VAL A 136 -13.10 -9.41 5.79
C VAL A 136 -12.26 -10.07 4.71
N GLY A 137 -11.73 -11.25 5.02
CA GLY A 137 -10.83 -12.02 4.14
C GLY A 137 -9.34 -11.83 4.43
N ALA A 138 -8.95 -10.98 5.40
CA ALA A 138 -7.59 -10.92 5.91
C ALA A 138 -7.39 -11.90 7.08
N ASP A 139 -6.24 -12.57 7.09
CA ASP A 139 -5.75 -13.36 8.21
C ASP A 139 -4.85 -12.48 9.07
N TYR A 140 -5.25 -12.22 10.31
CA TYR A 140 -4.52 -11.34 11.24
C TYR A 140 -3.08 -11.80 11.47
N GLN A 141 -2.89 -13.11 11.76
CA GLN A 141 -1.57 -13.64 12.04
C GLN A 141 -0.64 -13.48 10.84
N LYS A 142 -1.14 -13.74 9.65
CA LYS A 142 -0.39 -13.53 8.41
C LYS A 142 0.02 -12.06 8.21
N VAL A 143 -0.87 -11.11 8.49
CA VAL A 143 -0.56 -9.67 8.40
C VAL A 143 0.55 -9.30 9.38
N VAL A 144 0.46 -9.76 10.63
CA VAL A 144 1.48 -9.52 11.67
C VAL A 144 2.82 -10.15 11.29
N ASP A 145 2.82 -11.38 10.78
CA ASP A 145 4.05 -12.07 10.37
C ASP A 145 4.71 -11.40 9.15
N ASN A 146 3.92 -10.91 8.22
CA ASN A 146 4.38 -10.12 7.08
C ASN A 146 5.02 -8.79 7.53
N ALA A 147 4.37 -8.06 8.44
CA ALA A 147 4.91 -6.82 8.99
C ALA A 147 6.23 -7.06 9.74
N ARG A 148 6.28 -8.09 10.58
CA ARG A 148 7.51 -8.50 11.28
C ARG A 148 8.63 -8.90 10.32
N ALA A 149 8.30 -9.61 9.24
CA ALA A 149 9.27 -10.00 8.24
C ALA A 149 9.86 -8.78 7.52
N PHE A 150 9.02 -7.79 7.15
CA PHE A 150 9.46 -6.54 6.55
C PHE A 150 10.40 -5.75 7.46
N ILE A 151 10.04 -5.62 8.76
CA ILE A 151 10.87 -4.95 9.77
C ILE A 151 12.20 -5.69 9.94
N ARG A 152 12.20 -7.02 10.05
CA ARG A 152 13.45 -7.82 10.15
C ARG A 152 14.33 -7.66 8.92
N GLY A 153 13.77 -7.40 7.75
CA GLY A 153 14.50 -7.04 6.54
C GLY A 153 15.11 -5.63 6.57
N GLY A 154 14.83 -4.82 7.59
CA GLY A 154 15.30 -3.44 7.70
C GLY A 154 14.33 -2.41 7.11
N GLY A 155 13.10 -2.83 6.80
CA GLY A 155 12.03 -1.93 6.35
C GLY A 155 11.41 -1.15 7.51
N GLU A 156 10.86 0.02 7.22
CA GLU A 156 10.13 0.86 8.15
C GLU A 156 8.62 0.58 8.04
N ALA A 157 8.00 0.17 9.14
CA ALA A 157 6.58 -0.13 9.20
C ALA A 157 5.83 0.79 10.15
N THR A 158 4.65 1.22 9.72
CA THR A 158 3.68 1.94 10.56
C THR A 158 2.35 1.20 10.55
N GLN A 159 1.56 1.40 11.60
CA GLN A 159 0.20 0.88 11.68
C GLN A 159 -0.81 2.01 11.46
N ARG A 160 -1.84 1.72 10.68
CA ARG A 160 -3.09 2.50 10.64
C ARG A 160 -4.20 1.63 11.22
N CYS A 161 -4.90 2.16 12.22
CA CYS A 161 -6.04 1.51 12.83
C CYS A 161 -7.28 2.37 12.70
N LEU A 162 -8.36 1.80 12.17
CA LEU A 162 -9.69 2.38 12.24
C LEU A 162 -10.36 1.93 13.52
N ILE A 163 -10.88 2.90 14.30
CA ILE A 163 -11.50 2.62 15.58
C ILE A 163 -12.99 2.37 15.38
N PHE A 164 -13.42 1.20 15.77
CA PHE A 164 -14.82 0.77 15.75
C PHE A 164 -15.29 0.38 17.16
N ARG A 165 -16.61 0.27 17.36
CA ARG A 165 -17.16 -0.19 18.61
C ARG A 165 -16.63 -1.56 19.06
N HIS A 166 -16.29 -2.44 18.09
CA HIS A 166 -15.84 -3.80 18.37
C HIS A 166 -14.34 -3.89 18.71
N ASN A 167 -13.51 -2.88 18.39
CA ASN A 167 -12.07 -2.90 18.66
C ASN A 167 -11.57 -1.78 19.58
N GLN A 168 -12.42 -0.81 19.97
CA GLN A 168 -12.01 0.35 20.77
C GLN A 168 -11.39 -0.03 22.13
N HIS A 169 -11.77 -1.18 22.70
CA HIS A 169 -11.24 -1.67 23.97
C HIS A 169 -9.83 -2.24 23.85
N GLN A 170 -9.29 -2.40 22.65
CA GLN A 170 -7.95 -2.95 22.37
C GLN A 170 -6.90 -1.85 22.12
N LEU A 171 -7.26 -0.58 22.30
CA LEU A 171 -6.39 0.57 22.01
C LEU A 171 -5.70 1.15 23.27
N SER A 172 -5.65 0.40 24.35
CA SER A 172 -4.99 0.80 25.61
C SER A 172 -3.51 0.51 25.62
#